data_7b437e4ed7a74458b438952db8231552
#
_entry.id   7b437e4ed7a74458b438952db8231552
#
_cell.length_a   1.000
_cell.length_b   1.000
_cell.length_c   1.000
_cell.angle_alpha   90.00
_cell.angle_beta   90.00
_cell.angle_gamma   90.00
#
_symmetry.space_group_name_H-M   'P 1'
#
loop_
_entity.id
_entity.type
_entity.pdbx_description
1 polymer ?
#
loop_
_entity_poly.entity_id
_entity_poly.type
_entity_poly.pdbx_seq_one_letter_code
_entity_poly.pdbx_strand_id
1 'polypeptide(L)'
;MPFCVVGGTAMVEGRGERLRKLPDMPECVFVVCKPEFSVSTPELYQKLDTVAIPLHPDNRAMETALLAGDLNKIADNVYNVFDPVVTADHLELNYIKSICNSYGSLGQQMTGSGSAVFAIMPSFEYGAVVCNMLKENYSQIFLAKPV
;
A
#
# COMPACT_ATOMS: atom_id res chain seq x y z
N MET A 1 -11.96 -13.29 -5.97
CA MET A 1 -12.15 -11.85 -6.20
C MET A 1 -12.08 -11.56 -7.69
N PRO A 2 -13.07 -10.84 -8.24
CA PRO A 2 -13.09 -10.52 -9.67
C PRO A 2 -11.83 -9.81 -10.16
N PHE A 3 -11.26 -8.92 -9.33
CA PHE A 3 -10.02 -8.20 -9.67
C PHE A 3 -8.84 -9.15 -9.94
N CYS A 4 -8.70 -10.21 -9.16
CA CYS A 4 -7.60 -11.17 -9.34
C CYS A 4 -7.69 -11.92 -10.67
N VAL A 5 -8.88 -12.02 -11.24
CA VAL A 5 -9.10 -12.63 -12.57
C VAL A 5 -8.76 -11.65 -13.70
N VAL A 6 -9.15 -10.38 -13.53
CA VAL A 6 -8.97 -9.33 -14.54
C VAL A 6 -7.53 -8.79 -14.55
N GLY A 7 -6.95 -8.58 -13.37
CA GLY A 7 -5.61 -8.00 -13.22
C GLY A 7 -5.55 -6.52 -13.55
N GLY A 8 -4.32 -5.99 -13.66
CA GLY A 8 -4.07 -4.60 -13.98
C GLY A 8 -4.42 -3.64 -12.84
N THR A 9 -4.86 -2.42 -13.19
CA THR A 9 -5.27 -1.39 -12.24
C THR A 9 -6.76 -1.12 -12.40
N ALA A 10 -7.48 -1.11 -11.29
CA ALA A 10 -8.94 -0.94 -11.33
C ALA A 10 -9.45 -0.21 -10.09
N MET A 11 -10.57 0.50 -10.27
CA MET A 11 -11.39 0.96 -9.17
C MET A 11 -12.31 -0.19 -8.76
N VAL A 12 -12.26 -0.54 -7.48
CA VAL A 12 -13.09 -1.62 -6.90
C VAL A 12 -14.11 -1.00 -5.96
N GLU A 13 -15.37 -1.29 -6.19
CA GLU A 13 -16.49 -0.75 -5.41
C GLU A 13 -17.45 -1.84 -4.96
N GLY A 14 -18.36 -1.48 -4.05
CA GLY A 14 -19.31 -2.42 -3.49
C GLY A 14 -18.58 -3.41 -2.56
N ARG A 15 -18.88 -4.70 -2.71
CA ARG A 15 -18.22 -5.79 -1.98
C ARG A 15 -17.05 -6.40 -2.75
N GLY A 16 -16.55 -5.69 -3.76
CA GLY A 16 -15.50 -6.16 -4.65
C GLY A 16 -16.00 -6.69 -5.99
N GLU A 17 -17.32 -6.63 -6.23
CA GLU A 17 -17.95 -7.10 -7.48
C GLU A 17 -17.96 -6.03 -8.58
N ARG A 18 -17.87 -4.76 -8.22
CA ARG A 18 -17.85 -3.66 -9.18
C ARG A 18 -16.43 -3.29 -9.51
N LEU A 19 -16.03 -3.53 -10.73
CA LEU A 19 -14.70 -3.20 -11.25
C LEU A 19 -14.83 -2.20 -12.39
N ARG A 20 -14.04 -1.13 -12.29
CA ARG A 20 -13.85 -0.19 -13.40
C ARG A 20 -12.36 -0.14 -13.70
N LYS A 21 -11.98 -0.55 -14.90
CA LYS A 21 -10.58 -0.56 -15.29
C LYS A 21 -10.04 0.88 -15.34
N LEU A 22 -8.88 1.07 -14.74
CA LEU A 22 -8.13 2.33 -14.76
C LEU A 22 -6.89 2.19 -15.64
N PRO A 23 -6.24 3.31 -16.01
CA PRO A 23 -4.94 3.24 -16.67
C PRO A 23 -3.95 2.42 -15.85
N ASP A 24 -3.08 1.69 -16.53
CA ASP A 24 -2.07 0.87 -15.88
C ASP A 24 -1.07 1.73 -15.09
N MET A 25 -0.53 1.14 -14.02
CA MET A 25 0.56 1.76 -13.28
C MET A 25 1.77 2.00 -14.20
N PRO A 26 2.42 3.17 -14.10
CA PRO A 26 3.70 3.36 -14.79
C PRO A 26 4.74 2.38 -14.28
N GLU A 27 5.81 2.19 -15.04
CA GLU A 27 6.88 1.30 -14.66
C GLU A 27 7.50 1.74 -13.32
N CYS A 28 7.51 0.82 -12.36
CA CYS A 28 8.07 1.04 -11.03
C CYS A 28 8.32 -0.29 -10.35
N VAL A 29 8.86 -0.24 -9.13
CA VAL A 29 9.10 -1.41 -8.31
C VAL A 29 8.39 -1.22 -6.98
N PHE A 30 7.75 -2.28 -6.50
CA PHE A 30 7.16 -2.32 -5.16
C PHE A 30 8.05 -3.14 -4.23
N VAL A 31 8.22 -2.65 -3.01
CA VAL A 31 8.68 -3.45 -1.89
C VAL A 31 7.46 -3.80 -1.06
N VAL A 32 7.29 -5.07 -0.75
CA VAL A 32 6.22 -5.55 0.14
C VAL A 32 6.85 -6.22 1.34
N CYS A 33 6.53 -5.76 2.53
CA CYS A 33 7.03 -6.32 3.78
C CYS A 33 5.85 -6.70 4.67
N LYS A 34 5.73 -7.98 5.00
CA LYS A 34 4.69 -8.47 5.90
C LYS A 34 5.31 -8.86 7.23
N PRO A 35 5.06 -8.11 8.32
CA PRO A 35 5.46 -8.54 9.67
C PRO A 35 4.68 -9.78 10.10
N GLU A 36 5.16 -10.44 11.15
CA GLU A 36 4.62 -11.75 11.56
C GLU A 36 3.25 -11.70 12.22
N PHE A 37 2.84 -10.55 12.74
CA PHE A 37 1.52 -10.45 13.37
C PHE A 37 0.39 -10.42 12.33
N SER A 38 -0.78 -10.86 12.75
CA SER A 38 -1.99 -10.85 11.93
C SER A 38 -3.00 -9.85 12.50
N VAL A 39 -3.85 -9.31 11.62
CA VAL A 39 -4.92 -8.39 11.99
C VAL A 39 -6.26 -9.06 11.69
N SER A 40 -7.16 -9.07 12.70
CA SER A 40 -8.51 -9.55 12.51
C SER A 40 -9.33 -8.50 11.77
N THR A 41 -9.77 -8.81 10.55
CA THR A 41 -10.57 -7.89 9.73
C THR A 41 -11.88 -7.48 10.41
N PRO A 42 -12.68 -8.40 11.02
CA PRO A 42 -13.89 -7.99 11.74
C PRO A 42 -13.64 -7.05 12.91
N GLU A 43 -12.61 -7.32 13.70
CA GLU A 43 -12.24 -6.44 14.82
C GLU A 43 -11.79 -5.07 14.33
N LEU A 44 -11.09 -5.02 13.20
CA LEU A 44 -10.63 -3.78 12.61
C LEU A 44 -11.81 -2.91 12.15
N TYR A 45 -12.82 -3.50 11.51
CA TYR A 45 -14.04 -2.78 11.14
C TYR A 45 -14.77 -2.24 12.35
N GLN A 46 -14.86 -3.02 13.44
CA GLN A 46 -15.47 -2.55 14.69
C GLN A 46 -14.71 -1.35 15.26
N LYS A 47 -13.38 -1.40 15.27
CA LYS A 47 -12.56 -0.27 15.73
C LYS A 47 -12.76 0.96 14.84
N LEU A 48 -12.81 0.77 13.54
CA LEU A 48 -13.01 1.86 12.58
C LEU A 48 -14.33 2.59 12.82
N ASP A 49 -15.38 1.86 13.17
CA ASP A 49 -16.69 2.43 13.47
C ASP A 49 -16.70 3.31 14.73
N THR A 50 -15.73 3.09 15.63
CA THR A 50 -15.66 3.83 16.90
C THR A 50 -14.75 5.04 16.88
N VAL A 51 -13.93 5.20 15.81
CA VAL A 51 -12.96 6.31 15.69
C VAL A 51 -13.40 7.28 14.60
N ALA A 52 -13.05 8.56 14.78
CA ALA A 52 -13.21 9.54 13.71
C ALA A 52 -12.19 9.26 12.61
N ILE A 53 -12.66 9.20 11.36
CA ILE A 53 -11.79 9.05 10.21
C ILE A 53 -11.40 10.46 9.74
N PRO A 54 -10.16 10.93 10.01
CA PRO A 54 -9.79 12.30 9.72
C PRO A 54 -9.57 12.56 8.23
N LEU A 55 -9.30 11.51 7.46
CA LEU A 55 -8.95 11.62 6.06
C LEU A 55 -9.47 10.42 5.27
N HIS A 56 -9.97 10.68 4.07
CA HIS A 56 -10.37 9.65 3.11
C HIS A 56 -9.47 9.72 1.88
N PRO A 57 -9.24 8.59 1.17
CA PRO A 57 -8.49 8.61 -0.08
C PRO A 57 -9.17 9.51 -1.12
N ASP A 58 -8.36 10.28 -1.84
CA ASP A 58 -8.84 11.07 -2.98
C ASP A 58 -8.71 10.22 -4.25
N ASN A 59 -9.78 9.49 -4.58
CA ASN A 59 -9.81 8.59 -5.72
C ASN A 59 -9.70 9.35 -7.05
N ARG A 60 -10.24 10.56 -7.12
CA ARG A 60 -10.17 11.39 -8.33
C ARG A 60 -8.75 11.85 -8.60
N ALA A 61 -8.04 12.29 -7.58
CA ALA A 61 -6.63 12.66 -7.68
C ALA A 61 -5.77 11.47 -8.11
N MET A 62 -6.05 10.29 -7.58
CA MET A 62 -5.36 9.05 -7.97
C MET A 62 -5.61 8.71 -9.44
N GLU A 63 -6.86 8.78 -9.92
CA GLU A 63 -7.17 8.53 -11.31
C GLU A 63 -6.47 9.53 -12.24
N THR A 64 -6.46 10.81 -11.88
CA THR A 64 -5.76 11.84 -12.66
C THR A 64 -4.27 11.56 -12.75
N ALA A 65 -3.66 11.15 -11.64
CA ALA A 65 -2.25 10.79 -11.59
C ALA A 65 -1.94 9.56 -12.48
N LEU A 66 -2.82 8.56 -12.46
CA LEU A 66 -2.68 7.37 -13.31
C LEU A 66 -2.81 7.72 -14.80
N LEU A 67 -3.78 8.58 -15.17
CA LEU A 67 -3.94 9.05 -16.55
C LEU A 67 -2.71 9.81 -17.03
N ALA A 68 -2.10 10.60 -16.18
CA ALA A 68 -0.88 11.35 -16.50
C ALA A 68 0.38 10.47 -16.52
N GLY A 69 0.32 9.28 -15.96
CA GLY A 69 1.49 8.41 -15.78
C GLY A 69 2.52 9.01 -14.81
N ASP A 70 2.07 9.83 -13.88
CA ASP A 70 2.94 10.56 -12.92
C ASP A 70 3.10 9.75 -11.64
N LEU A 71 4.21 9.01 -11.57
CA LEU A 71 4.48 8.11 -10.44
C LEU A 71 4.58 8.85 -9.10
N ASN A 72 5.14 10.06 -9.09
CA ASN A 72 5.24 10.85 -7.86
C ASN A 72 3.86 11.24 -7.33
N LYS A 73 2.97 11.69 -8.21
CA LYS A 73 1.59 12.03 -7.82
C LYS A 73 0.80 10.80 -7.40
N ILE A 74 1.02 9.66 -8.05
CA ILE A 74 0.43 8.39 -7.63
C ILE A 74 0.86 8.08 -6.20
N ALA A 75 2.15 8.16 -5.93
CA ALA A 75 2.71 7.89 -4.60
C ALA A 75 2.19 8.87 -3.54
N ASP A 76 2.02 10.14 -3.89
CA ASP A 76 1.47 11.16 -2.98
C ASP A 76 0.02 10.89 -2.59
N ASN A 77 -0.72 10.14 -3.41
CA ASN A 77 -2.14 9.87 -3.20
C ASN A 77 -2.43 8.48 -2.62
N VAL A 78 -1.41 7.67 -2.30
CA VAL A 78 -1.65 6.40 -1.62
C VAL A 78 -2.11 6.66 -0.20
N TYR A 79 -3.25 6.09 0.17
CA TYR A 79 -3.81 6.23 1.51
C TYR A 79 -4.71 5.05 1.85
N ASN A 80 -4.66 4.62 3.09
CA ASN A 80 -5.46 3.52 3.60
C ASN A 80 -6.12 3.94 4.93
N VAL A 81 -7.43 3.96 4.97
CA VAL A 81 -8.18 4.37 6.19
C VAL A 81 -7.92 3.46 7.39
N PHE A 82 -7.53 2.21 7.16
CA PHE A 82 -7.17 1.28 8.22
C PHE A 82 -5.79 1.54 8.81
N ASP A 83 -4.90 2.18 8.05
CA ASP A 83 -3.49 2.37 8.46
C ASP A 83 -3.35 3.03 9.82
N PRO A 84 -3.98 4.20 10.10
CA PRO A 84 -3.85 4.84 11.41
C PRO A 84 -4.35 3.97 12.57
N VAL A 85 -5.39 3.19 12.34
CA VAL A 85 -6.00 2.34 13.38
C VAL A 85 -5.07 1.18 13.74
N VAL A 86 -4.53 0.50 12.72
CA VAL A 86 -3.61 -0.63 12.93
C VAL A 86 -2.28 -0.14 13.48
N THR A 87 -1.77 0.96 12.95
CA THR A 87 -0.48 1.53 13.36
C THR A 87 -0.49 1.98 14.82
N ALA A 88 -1.63 2.46 15.34
CA ALA A 88 -1.76 2.83 16.74
C ALA A 88 -1.48 1.66 17.70
N ASP A 89 -1.86 0.44 17.30
CA ASP A 89 -1.65 -0.77 18.07
C ASP A 89 -0.33 -1.48 17.75
N HIS A 90 0.26 -1.20 16.58
CA HIS A 90 1.45 -1.89 16.08
C HIS A 90 2.47 -0.90 15.51
N LEU A 91 3.27 -0.32 16.40
CA LEU A 91 4.25 0.71 16.04
C LEU A 91 5.34 0.21 15.06
N GLU A 92 5.55 -1.10 14.95
CA GLU A 92 6.52 -1.63 13.98
C GLU A 92 6.16 -1.32 12.54
N LEU A 93 4.88 -1.06 12.22
CA LEU A 93 4.49 -0.61 10.89
C LEU A 93 5.09 0.76 10.57
N ASN A 94 5.14 1.65 11.55
CA ASN A 94 5.82 2.94 11.39
C ASN A 94 7.31 2.76 11.15
N TYR A 95 7.95 1.80 11.84
CA TYR A 95 9.35 1.48 11.62
C TYR A 95 9.59 1.03 10.18
N ILE A 96 8.79 0.09 9.67
CA ILE A 96 8.91 -0.40 8.29
C ILE A 96 8.74 0.77 7.30
N LYS A 97 7.71 1.59 7.49
CA LYS A 97 7.46 2.75 6.62
C LYS A 97 8.61 3.75 6.68
N SER A 98 9.18 3.99 7.85
CA SER A 98 10.30 4.92 8.00
C SER A 98 11.56 4.43 7.28
N ILE A 99 11.84 3.14 7.34
CA ILE A 99 12.95 2.55 6.58
C ILE A 99 12.74 2.75 5.08
N CYS A 100 11.55 2.43 4.57
CA CYS A 100 11.22 2.65 3.17
C CYS A 100 11.43 4.12 2.76
N ASN A 101 10.90 5.04 3.55
CA ASN A 101 11.01 6.47 3.28
C ASN A 101 12.46 6.96 3.31
N SER A 102 13.25 6.52 4.29
CA SER A 102 14.65 6.92 4.45
C SER A 102 15.53 6.46 3.29
N TYR A 103 15.17 5.36 2.63
CA TYR A 103 15.94 4.78 1.53
C TYR A 103 15.31 4.99 0.17
N GLY A 104 14.49 6.03 0.02
CA GLY A 104 14.10 6.56 -1.28
C GLY A 104 12.73 6.17 -1.80
N SER A 105 11.84 5.61 -0.97
CA SER A 105 10.48 5.34 -1.44
C SER A 105 9.76 6.65 -1.75
N LEU A 106 8.94 6.60 -2.79
CA LEU A 106 8.11 7.73 -3.21
C LEU A 106 6.83 7.82 -2.37
N GLY A 107 6.34 6.69 -1.89
CA GLY A 107 5.19 6.60 -1.00
C GLY A 107 5.12 5.21 -0.40
N GLN A 108 4.53 5.10 0.78
CA GLN A 108 4.37 3.83 1.49
C GLN A 108 3.08 3.82 2.28
N GLN A 109 2.44 2.66 2.35
CA GLN A 109 1.20 2.45 3.09
C GLN A 109 1.03 0.98 3.48
N MET A 110 0.20 0.75 4.49
CA MET A 110 -0.29 -0.59 4.77
C MET A 110 -1.29 -0.99 3.69
N THR A 111 -1.26 -2.24 3.24
CA THR A 111 -2.19 -2.73 2.23
C THR A 111 -3.39 -3.43 2.87
N GLY A 112 -4.58 -3.10 2.40
CA GLY A 112 -5.83 -3.70 2.88
C GLY A 112 -6.02 -3.53 4.39
N SER A 113 -6.43 -4.60 5.07
CA SER A 113 -6.60 -4.64 6.52
C SER A 113 -5.30 -4.92 7.28
N GLY A 114 -4.20 -5.04 6.61
CA GLY A 114 -2.87 -5.30 7.16
C GLY A 114 -2.55 -6.79 7.16
N SER A 115 -1.43 -7.15 7.67
CA SER A 115 -0.35 -6.33 8.28
C SER A 115 0.70 -5.87 7.25
N ALA A 116 0.62 -6.28 6.02
CA ALA A 116 1.62 -5.98 5.01
C ALA A 116 1.69 -4.49 4.69
N VAL A 117 2.93 -4.01 4.53
CA VAL A 117 3.24 -2.64 4.07
C VAL A 117 3.82 -2.73 2.66
N PHE A 118 3.37 -1.86 1.78
CA PHE A 118 4.00 -1.71 0.47
C PHE A 118 4.67 -0.33 0.36
N ALA A 119 5.70 -0.27 -0.45
CA ALA A 119 6.37 0.99 -0.80
C ALA A 119 6.58 1.05 -2.31
N ILE A 120 6.35 2.22 -2.88
CA ILE A 120 6.62 2.49 -4.29
C ILE A 120 8.05 2.99 -4.41
N MET A 121 8.89 2.24 -5.11
CA MET A 121 10.30 2.56 -5.28
C MET A 121 10.56 3.09 -6.69
N PRO A 122 11.47 4.07 -6.85
CA PRO A 122 11.76 4.62 -8.18
C PRO A 122 12.51 3.64 -9.09
N SER A 123 13.24 2.66 -8.52
CA SER A 123 13.98 1.69 -9.29
C SER A 123 14.22 0.41 -8.51
N PHE A 124 14.67 -0.63 -9.22
CA PHE A 124 15.05 -1.91 -8.61
C PHE A 124 16.17 -1.73 -7.59
N GLU A 125 17.16 -0.89 -7.87
CA GLU A 125 18.32 -0.67 -7.00
C GLU A 125 17.89 -0.12 -5.63
N TYR A 126 17.01 0.88 -5.62
CA TYR A 126 16.45 1.42 -4.38
C TYR A 126 15.64 0.37 -3.63
N GLY A 127 14.83 -0.39 -4.35
CA GLY A 127 14.05 -1.47 -3.75
C GLY A 127 14.91 -2.56 -3.12
N ALA A 128 16.00 -2.93 -3.79
CA ALA A 128 16.95 -3.94 -3.28
C ALA A 128 17.60 -3.50 -1.97
N VAL A 129 17.96 -2.22 -1.84
CA VAL A 129 18.53 -1.67 -0.60
C VAL A 129 17.54 -1.79 0.55
N VAL A 130 16.29 -1.38 0.33
CA VAL A 130 15.24 -1.48 1.35
C VAL A 130 15.01 -2.93 1.76
N CYS A 131 14.96 -3.86 0.81
CA CYS A 131 14.79 -5.28 1.11
C CYS A 131 15.94 -5.80 1.97
N ASN A 132 17.19 -5.43 1.66
CA ASN A 132 18.34 -5.85 2.44
C ASN A 132 18.28 -5.30 3.88
N MET A 133 17.84 -4.06 4.06
CA MET A 133 17.68 -3.47 5.38
C MET A 133 16.59 -4.18 6.19
N LEU A 134 15.46 -4.51 5.59
CA LEU A 134 14.34 -5.13 6.27
C LEU A 134 14.55 -6.63 6.51
N LYS A 135 15.36 -7.31 5.71
CA LYS A 135 15.66 -8.75 5.89
C LYS A 135 16.31 -9.08 7.23
N GLU A 136 16.93 -8.12 7.87
CA GLU A 136 17.53 -8.32 9.20
C GLU A 136 16.47 -8.67 10.25
N ASN A 137 15.24 -8.16 10.08
CA ASN A 137 14.17 -8.30 11.07
C ASN A 137 12.92 -9.02 10.55
N TYR A 138 12.78 -9.16 9.23
CA TYR A 138 11.57 -9.73 8.61
C TYR A 138 11.94 -10.77 7.58
N SER A 139 11.17 -11.86 7.56
CA SER A 139 11.36 -12.97 6.61
C SER A 139 10.50 -12.85 5.35
N GLN A 140 9.36 -12.16 5.45
CA GLN A 140 8.43 -12.02 4.32
C GLN A 140 8.60 -10.65 3.67
N ILE A 141 9.58 -10.56 2.78
CA ILE A 141 9.89 -9.35 2.03
C ILE A 141 10.00 -9.70 0.56
N PHE A 142 9.34 -8.91 -0.30
CA PHE A 142 9.26 -9.17 -1.71
C PHE A 142 9.54 -7.91 -2.52
N LEU A 143 10.23 -8.07 -3.64
CA LEU A 143 10.27 -7.09 -4.72
C LEU A 143 9.27 -7.52 -5.78
N ALA A 144 8.44 -6.58 -6.22
CA ALA A 144 7.40 -6.86 -7.20
C ALA A 144 7.33 -5.74 -8.24
N LYS A 145 6.73 -6.05 -9.39
CA LYS A 145 6.42 -5.09 -10.43
C LYS A 145 4.92 -5.05 -10.67
N PRO A 146 4.38 -3.93 -11.17
CA PRO A 146 2.99 -3.88 -11.62
C PRO A 146 2.73 -4.92 -12.71
N VAL A 147 1.54 -5.48 -12.69
CA VAL A 147 1.09 -6.46 -13.68
C VAL A 147 0.10 -5.84 -14.66
#